data_d1db4fac5eb16d9cc7cba7d69a6006a3
#
_entry.id   d1db4fac5eb16d9cc7cba7d69a6006a3
#
_cell.length_a   1.000
_cell.length_b   1.000
_cell.length_c   1.000
_cell.angle_alpha   90.00
_cell.angle_beta   90.00
_cell.angle_gamma   90.00
#
_symmetry.space_group_name_H-M   'P 1'
#
loop_
_entity.id
_entity.type
_entity.pdbx_description
1 polymer ?
#
loop_
_entity_poly.entity_id
_entity_poly.type
_entity_poly.pdbx_seq_one_letter_code
_entity_poly.pdbx_strand_id
1 'polypeptide(L)'
;MRSAKNTIGFMQGRLCDLVDGKIQAFPWRDWETEFPVAASIDFHLMEWTLDQDRLYGNPLMRKDGQLRIINLCKQYEVEVISLTGDCFMQAPFWKAEDQVKVDLKADFISICEACSNIGIKMVVVPLVDNGRIENMDQEDELVSFLSDQMDVLKKLGIKIIFESDFPPSNLQRFINRLPVGQFGINYDIGNSAALGFDPVEEFGAYGSRVMNVHVKDRILGGTTVPLTSGNADFKKVFAELANINYQGNYILQTARADDAGHAAVLARYRDMTIDWMHAA
;
A
#
# COMPACT_ATOMS: atom_id res chain seq x y z
N MET A 1 -6.93 -22.80 -3.95
CA MET A 1 -5.88 -21.92 -3.42
C MET A 1 -5.28 -21.15 -4.60
N ARG A 2 -5.10 -19.82 -4.51
CA ARG A 2 -4.28 -19.09 -5.48
C ARG A 2 -2.83 -19.62 -5.39
N SER A 3 -2.12 -19.73 -6.51
CA SER A 3 -0.68 -20.00 -6.51
C SER A 3 0.04 -18.89 -5.73
N ALA A 4 1.11 -19.22 -5.00
CA ALA A 4 1.94 -18.20 -4.29
C ALA A 4 2.32 -17.04 -5.22
N LYS A 5 2.67 -17.35 -6.46
CA LYS A 5 2.98 -16.37 -7.52
C LYS A 5 1.84 -15.38 -7.79
N ASN A 6 0.59 -15.83 -7.71
CA ASN A 6 -0.61 -15.01 -7.98
C ASN A 6 -1.02 -14.12 -6.79
N THR A 7 -0.27 -14.15 -5.69
CA THR A 7 -0.49 -13.28 -4.53
C THR A 7 0.61 -12.23 -4.37
N ILE A 8 1.65 -12.26 -5.22
CA ILE A 8 2.74 -11.29 -5.20
C ILE A 8 2.50 -10.27 -6.30
N GLY A 9 2.41 -9.02 -5.92
CA GLY A 9 2.28 -7.87 -6.78
C GLY A 9 3.44 -6.91 -6.62
N PHE A 10 3.38 -5.80 -7.32
CA PHE A 10 4.35 -4.72 -7.20
C PHE A 10 3.64 -3.37 -7.09
N MET A 11 4.30 -2.44 -6.42
CA MET A 11 3.85 -1.06 -6.36
C MET A 11 4.17 -0.35 -7.67
N GLN A 12 3.21 0.35 -8.22
CA GLN A 12 3.37 1.16 -9.42
C GLN A 12 4.56 2.11 -9.30
N GLY A 13 5.27 2.31 -10.39
CA GLY A 13 6.51 3.08 -10.43
C GLY A 13 7.76 2.23 -10.17
N ARG A 14 7.64 0.92 -9.90
CA ARG A 14 8.82 0.05 -9.67
C ARG A 14 9.44 -0.51 -10.94
N LEU A 15 8.75 -0.38 -12.07
CA LEU A 15 9.24 -0.82 -13.38
C LEU A 15 9.75 0.33 -14.26
N CYS A 16 9.91 1.52 -13.69
CA CYS A 16 10.44 2.70 -14.36
C CYS A 16 11.42 3.45 -13.45
N ASP A 17 12.12 4.43 -14.02
CA ASP A 17 13.03 5.30 -13.29
C ASP A 17 12.32 6.14 -12.22
N LEU A 18 13.10 6.72 -11.30
CA LEU A 18 12.58 7.62 -10.27
C LEU A 18 11.91 8.84 -10.91
N VAL A 19 10.72 9.16 -10.46
CA VAL A 19 10.03 10.39 -10.86
C VAL A 19 10.56 11.55 -10.02
N ASP A 20 11.24 12.49 -10.65
CA ASP A 20 11.84 13.66 -9.99
C ASP A 20 12.73 13.29 -8.78
N GLY A 21 13.43 12.16 -8.86
CA GLY A 21 14.28 11.65 -7.79
C GLY A 21 13.54 11.09 -6.57
N LYS A 22 12.22 11.03 -6.60
CA LYS A 22 11.40 10.52 -5.49
C LYS A 22 11.35 8.99 -5.51
N ILE A 23 11.50 8.37 -4.35
CA ILE A 23 11.35 6.92 -4.18
C ILE A 23 9.94 6.47 -4.52
N GLN A 24 8.94 7.26 -4.16
CA GLN A 24 7.53 7.00 -4.36
C GLN A 24 6.88 8.21 -5.02
N ALA A 25 6.34 8.02 -6.21
CA ALA A 25 5.51 8.98 -6.93
C ALA A 25 4.84 8.27 -8.11
N PHE A 26 3.71 8.82 -8.58
CA PHE A 26 3.02 8.29 -9.75
C PHE A 26 3.87 8.49 -11.02
N PRO A 27 4.09 7.43 -11.83
CA PRO A 27 4.96 7.48 -13.00
C PRO A 27 4.24 8.07 -14.22
N TRP A 28 4.02 9.38 -14.25
CA TRP A 28 3.23 10.11 -15.25
C TRP A 28 3.54 9.78 -16.70
N ARG A 29 4.80 9.48 -17.02
CA ARG A 29 5.25 9.18 -18.39
C ARG A 29 5.12 7.70 -18.71
N ASP A 30 5.30 6.84 -17.70
CA ASP A 30 5.58 5.43 -17.90
C ASP A 30 4.47 4.50 -17.34
N TRP A 31 3.40 5.06 -16.74
CA TRP A 31 2.36 4.26 -16.07
C TRP A 31 1.71 3.20 -16.97
N GLU A 32 1.54 3.47 -18.28
CA GLU A 32 0.99 2.49 -19.22
C GLU A 32 2.01 1.40 -19.57
N THR A 33 3.29 1.75 -19.65
CA THR A 33 4.36 0.83 -20.03
C THR A 33 4.68 -0.19 -18.95
N GLU A 34 4.31 0.09 -17.70
CA GLU A 34 4.47 -0.88 -16.62
C GLU A 34 3.63 -2.15 -16.82
N PHE A 35 2.45 -2.07 -17.48
CA PHE A 35 1.60 -3.24 -17.72
C PHE A 35 2.25 -4.29 -18.63
N PRO A 36 2.71 -3.97 -19.86
CA PRO A 36 3.41 -4.96 -20.70
C PRO A 36 4.72 -5.44 -20.09
N VAL A 37 5.46 -4.59 -19.37
CA VAL A 37 6.69 -5.01 -18.68
C VAL A 37 6.37 -5.99 -17.58
N ALA A 38 5.35 -5.70 -16.72
CA ALA A 38 4.90 -6.61 -15.67
C ALA A 38 4.51 -7.99 -16.22
N ALA A 39 3.70 -8.00 -17.29
CA ALA A 39 3.29 -9.25 -17.94
C ALA A 39 4.51 -10.05 -18.47
N SER A 40 5.50 -9.36 -19.04
CA SER A 40 6.70 -10.01 -19.59
C SER A 40 7.57 -10.72 -18.55
N ILE A 41 7.43 -10.33 -17.28
CA ILE A 41 8.16 -10.93 -16.14
C ILE A 41 7.21 -11.68 -15.19
N ASP A 42 5.99 -11.99 -15.65
CA ASP A 42 5.03 -12.83 -14.96
C ASP A 42 4.54 -12.22 -13.62
N PHE A 43 4.25 -10.90 -13.63
CA PHE A 43 3.50 -10.23 -12.58
C PHE A 43 2.07 -9.99 -13.03
N HIS A 44 1.11 -10.34 -12.17
CA HIS A 44 -0.32 -10.24 -12.44
C HIS A 44 -1.07 -9.32 -11.46
N LEU A 45 -0.36 -8.75 -10.49
CA LEU A 45 -0.94 -7.82 -9.52
C LEU A 45 -0.12 -6.53 -9.47
N MET A 46 -0.82 -5.40 -9.44
CA MET A 46 -0.25 -4.07 -9.27
C MET A 46 -1.01 -3.36 -8.13
N GLU A 47 -0.29 -2.60 -7.32
CA GLU A 47 -0.85 -1.61 -6.41
C GLU A 47 -0.66 -0.22 -7.03
N TRP A 48 -1.75 0.51 -7.20
CA TRP A 48 -1.75 1.84 -7.81
C TRP A 48 -1.19 2.89 -6.85
N THR A 49 -0.43 3.85 -7.36
CA THR A 49 0.09 4.99 -6.59
C THR A 49 -0.69 6.25 -6.91
N LEU A 50 -1.12 6.98 -5.88
CA LEU A 50 -1.88 8.22 -6.03
C LEU A 50 -1.32 9.33 -5.15
N ASP A 51 -0.81 10.37 -5.80
CA ASP A 51 -0.30 11.59 -5.16
C ASP A 51 -1.36 12.68 -5.07
N GLN A 52 -1.20 13.63 -4.12
CA GLN A 52 -2.03 14.83 -4.05
C GLN A 52 -1.72 15.80 -5.20
N ASP A 53 -0.45 15.86 -5.63
CA ASP A 53 -0.10 16.68 -6.80
C ASP A 53 -0.82 16.16 -8.05
N ARG A 54 -1.54 17.06 -8.71
CA ARG A 54 -2.36 16.75 -9.89
C ARG A 54 -3.36 15.60 -9.66
N LEU A 55 -3.96 15.49 -8.46
CA LEU A 55 -4.90 14.43 -8.07
C LEU A 55 -5.92 14.14 -9.18
N TYR A 56 -6.67 15.14 -9.60
CA TYR A 56 -7.70 15.00 -10.64
C TYR A 56 -7.16 14.88 -12.08
N GLY A 57 -5.86 15.05 -12.26
CA GLY A 57 -5.14 14.72 -13.51
C GLY A 57 -4.76 13.25 -13.61
N ASN A 58 -4.71 12.52 -12.48
CA ASN A 58 -4.35 11.10 -12.46
C ASN A 58 -5.37 10.28 -13.27
N PRO A 59 -4.94 9.32 -14.10
CA PRO A 59 -5.84 8.46 -14.88
C PRO A 59 -6.94 7.78 -14.05
N LEU A 60 -6.63 7.39 -12.82
CA LEU A 60 -7.61 6.79 -11.91
C LEU A 60 -8.80 7.72 -11.64
N MET A 61 -8.56 9.04 -11.53
CA MET A 61 -9.59 10.03 -11.18
C MET A 61 -10.41 10.50 -12.39
N ARG A 62 -10.14 9.99 -13.60
CA ARG A 62 -10.79 10.40 -14.85
C ARG A 62 -11.49 9.23 -15.53
N LYS A 63 -12.68 9.42 -16.06
CA LYS A 63 -13.46 8.36 -16.73
C LYS A 63 -12.71 7.73 -17.92
N ASP A 64 -12.06 8.55 -18.74
CA ASP A 64 -11.25 8.07 -19.87
C ASP A 64 -10.04 7.26 -19.39
N GLY A 65 -9.38 7.73 -18.31
CA GLY A 65 -8.28 7.04 -17.68
C GLY A 65 -8.70 5.71 -17.04
N GLN A 66 -9.83 5.65 -16.34
CA GLN A 66 -10.38 4.42 -15.79
C GLN A 66 -10.64 3.37 -16.87
N LEU A 67 -11.24 3.77 -18.00
CA LEU A 67 -11.44 2.88 -19.14
C LEU A 67 -10.12 2.38 -19.72
N ARG A 68 -9.10 3.26 -19.77
CA ARG A 68 -7.76 2.90 -20.23
C ARG A 68 -7.11 1.88 -19.29
N ILE A 69 -7.18 2.08 -17.96
CA ILE A 69 -6.67 1.14 -16.96
C ILE A 69 -7.35 -0.22 -17.12
N ILE A 70 -8.69 -0.27 -17.21
CA ILE A 70 -9.44 -1.52 -17.39
C ILE A 70 -9.00 -2.26 -18.66
N ASN A 71 -8.77 -1.55 -19.75
CA ASN A 71 -8.32 -2.16 -21.01
C ASN A 71 -6.90 -2.72 -20.90
N LEU A 72 -5.97 -2.00 -20.25
CA LEU A 72 -4.62 -2.47 -19.99
C LEU A 72 -4.62 -3.71 -19.07
N CYS A 73 -5.42 -3.69 -18.01
CA CYS A 73 -5.59 -4.85 -17.14
C CYS A 73 -6.02 -6.10 -17.93
N LYS A 74 -7.00 -5.96 -18.81
CA LYS A 74 -7.49 -7.07 -19.64
C LYS A 74 -6.47 -7.52 -20.69
N GLN A 75 -5.78 -6.58 -21.30
CA GLN A 75 -4.82 -6.85 -22.38
C GLN A 75 -3.59 -7.60 -21.89
N TYR A 76 -3.11 -7.25 -20.69
CA TYR A 76 -1.85 -7.76 -20.13
C TYR A 76 -2.05 -8.72 -18.96
N GLU A 77 -3.30 -9.01 -18.60
CA GLU A 77 -3.66 -9.88 -17.46
C GLU A 77 -3.00 -9.41 -16.14
N VAL A 78 -2.96 -8.08 -15.92
CA VAL A 78 -2.45 -7.45 -14.70
C VAL A 78 -3.63 -6.78 -13.98
N GLU A 79 -3.99 -7.26 -12.80
CA GLU A 79 -5.06 -6.69 -11.97
C GLU A 79 -4.50 -5.56 -11.09
N VAL A 80 -5.23 -4.44 -11.01
CA VAL A 80 -4.98 -3.38 -10.02
C VAL A 80 -5.94 -3.61 -8.85
N ILE A 81 -5.42 -4.16 -7.74
CA ILE A 81 -6.24 -4.67 -6.64
C ILE A 81 -6.26 -3.76 -5.41
N SER A 82 -5.25 -2.95 -5.27
CA SER A 82 -5.07 -2.01 -4.15
C SER A 82 -4.50 -0.68 -4.63
N LEU A 83 -4.62 0.32 -3.78
CA LEU A 83 -4.11 1.67 -3.99
C LEU A 83 -3.29 2.10 -2.78
N THR A 84 -2.07 2.57 -3.00
CA THR A 84 -1.33 3.38 -2.02
C THR A 84 -1.73 4.84 -2.19
N GLY A 85 -2.43 5.36 -1.18
CA GLY A 85 -2.93 6.73 -1.15
C GLY A 85 -1.92 7.69 -0.51
N ASP A 86 -0.78 7.95 -1.16
CA ASP A 86 0.19 8.95 -0.69
C ASP A 86 -0.45 10.34 -0.57
N CYS A 87 -1.50 10.62 -1.36
CA CYS A 87 -2.30 11.83 -1.26
C CYS A 87 -2.86 12.08 0.14
N PHE A 88 -3.25 11.04 0.87
CA PHE A 88 -3.77 11.19 2.24
C PHE A 88 -2.69 11.57 3.24
N MET A 89 -1.47 11.09 3.03
CA MET A 89 -0.30 11.49 3.83
C MET A 89 0.17 12.88 3.45
N GLN A 90 0.16 13.21 2.17
CA GLN A 90 0.60 14.52 1.65
C GLN A 90 -0.35 15.65 2.07
N ALA A 91 -1.65 15.37 2.15
CA ALA A 91 -2.70 16.31 2.57
C ALA A 91 -3.72 15.64 3.53
N PRO A 92 -3.33 15.40 4.80
CA PRO A 92 -4.17 14.69 5.76
C PRO A 92 -5.33 15.56 6.25
N PHE A 93 -6.59 15.17 5.96
CA PHE A 93 -7.77 15.92 6.40
C PHE A 93 -7.90 16.00 7.92
N TRP A 94 -7.34 15.05 8.67
CA TRP A 94 -7.34 15.04 10.13
C TRP A 94 -6.41 16.10 10.76
N LYS A 95 -5.60 16.76 9.94
CA LYS A 95 -4.78 17.92 10.33
C LYS A 95 -5.25 19.23 9.71
N ALA A 96 -6.19 19.17 8.78
CA ALA A 96 -6.70 20.34 8.08
C ALA A 96 -7.82 21.04 8.87
N GLU A 97 -8.11 22.28 8.50
CA GLU A 97 -9.15 23.10 9.11
C GLU A 97 -10.11 23.63 8.06
N ASP A 98 -11.26 24.12 8.49
CA ASP A 98 -12.25 24.84 7.71
C ASP A 98 -12.61 24.16 6.36
N GLN A 99 -12.64 24.92 5.28
CA GLN A 99 -13.03 24.45 3.96
C GLN A 99 -12.04 23.41 3.42
N VAL A 100 -10.75 23.52 3.73
CA VAL A 100 -9.73 22.56 3.30
C VAL A 100 -10.03 21.15 3.83
N LYS A 101 -10.46 21.03 5.08
CA LYS A 101 -10.89 19.76 5.67
C LYS A 101 -12.08 19.16 4.92
N VAL A 102 -13.07 19.98 4.60
CA VAL A 102 -14.26 19.56 3.87
C VAL A 102 -13.90 19.03 2.47
N ASP A 103 -13.04 19.76 1.76
CA ASP A 103 -12.60 19.38 0.42
C ASP A 103 -11.80 18.08 0.43
N LEU A 104 -10.86 17.92 1.37
CA LEU A 104 -10.06 16.69 1.49
C LEU A 104 -10.90 15.46 1.90
N LYS A 105 -11.94 15.63 2.71
CA LYS A 105 -12.92 14.58 2.99
C LYS A 105 -13.74 14.19 1.76
N ALA A 106 -14.10 15.15 0.94
CA ALA A 106 -14.77 14.90 -0.34
C ALA A 106 -13.84 14.19 -1.32
N ASP A 107 -12.57 14.58 -1.38
CA ASP A 107 -11.53 13.89 -2.18
C ASP A 107 -11.40 12.43 -1.76
N PHE A 108 -11.39 12.15 -0.44
CA PHE A 108 -11.31 10.76 0.07
C PHE A 108 -12.42 9.88 -0.50
N ILE A 109 -13.66 10.36 -0.50
CA ILE A 109 -14.81 9.60 -1.05
C ILE A 109 -14.69 9.47 -2.56
N SER A 110 -14.32 10.55 -3.28
CA SER A 110 -14.11 10.53 -4.72
C SER A 110 -13.04 9.52 -5.15
N ILE A 111 -11.96 9.39 -4.37
CA ILE A 111 -10.91 8.40 -4.58
C ILE A 111 -11.46 6.98 -4.38
N CYS A 112 -12.24 6.74 -3.31
CA CYS A 112 -12.86 5.44 -3.07
C CYS A 112 -13.84 5.04 -4.19
N GLU A 113 -14.61 6.00 -4.72
CA GLU A 113 -15.49 5.78 -5.87
C GLU A 113 -14.69 5.42 -7.13
N ALA A 114 -13.62 6.17 -7.41
CA ALA A 114 -12.74 5.91 -8.53
C ALA A 114 -12.08 4.52 -8.44
N CYS A 115 -11.64 4.14 -7.25
CA CYS A 115 -11.12 2.80 -6.95
C CYS A 115 -12.15 1.71 -7.24
N SER A 116 -13.37 1.88 -6.74
CA SER A 116 -14.47 0.93 -6.96
C SER A 116 -14.79 0.74 -8.44
N ASN A 117 -14.77 1.81 -9.24
CA ASN A 117 -15.06 1.79 -10.67
C ASN A 117 -14.11 0.89 -11.49
N ILE A 118 -12.87 0.73 -11.06
CA ILE A 118 -11.87 -0.11 -11.76
C ILE A 118 -11.60 -1.45 -11.06
N GLY A 119 -12.29 -1.71 -9.94
CA GLY A 119 -12.18 -3.00 -9.23
C GLY A 119 -11.17 -3.05 -8.10
N ILE A 120 -10.52 -1.94 -7.73
CA ILE A 120 -9.69 -1.85 -6.51
C ILE A 120 -10.55 -2.16 -5.29
N LYS A 121 -9.99 -2.91 -4.34
CA LYS A 121 -10.70 -3.38 -3.13
C LYS A 121 -10.11 -2.86 -1.83
N MET A 122 -8.86 -2.43 -1.84
CA MET A 122 -8.15 -1.94 -0.67
C MET A 122 -7.50 -0.59 -0.97
N VAL A 123 -7.64 0.34 -0.04
CA VAL A 123 -6.99 1.65 -0.08
C VAL A 123 -6.11 1.78 1.14
N VAL A 124 -4.81 1.91 0.91
CA VAL A 124 -3.81 2.17 1.96
C VAL A 124 -3.86 3.65 2.31
N VAL A 125 -4.06 3.95 3.58
CA VAL A 125 -3.98 5.30 4.15
C VAL A 125 -2.72 5.36 5.02
N PRO A 126 -1.66 6.04 4.56
CA PRO A 126 -0.42 6.12 5.32
C PRO A 126 -0.55 7.12 6.48
N LEU A 127 -0.39 6.61 7.70
CA LEU A 127 -0.31 7.38 8.95
C LEU A 127 1.16 7.55 9.37
N VAL A 128 2.01 7.92 8.40
CA VAL A 128 3.45 8.12 8.55
C VAL A 128 3.83 9.53 8.05
N ASP A 129 5.01 9.98 8.32
CA ASP A 129 5.53 11.28 7.87
C ASP A 129 4.54 12.43 8.16
N ASN A 130 4.12 13.21 7.15
CA ASN A 130 3.13 14.28 7.33
C ASN A 130 1.73 13.74 7.68
N GLY A 131 1.40 12.50 7.33
CA GLY A 131 0.15 11.82 7.68
C GLY A 131 0.10 11.27 9.12
N ARG A 132 1.20 11.31 9.87
CA ARG A 132 1.30 10.82 11.26
C ARG A 132 0.22 11.45 12.13
N ILE A 133 -0.43 10.64 12.96
CA ILE A 133 -1.33 11.11 14.00
C ILE A 133 -0.49 11.54 15.21
N GLU A 134 -0.61 12.79 15.63
CA GLU A 134 0.20 13.41 16.66
C GLU A 134 -0.52 13.53 18.01
N ASN A 135 -1.85 13.48 17.98
CA ASN A 135 -2.68 13.64 19.18
C ASN A 135 -4.05 12.95 19.01
N MET A 136 -4.81 12.89 20.11
CA MET A 136 -6.11 12.23 20.13
C MET A 136 -7.18 12.94 19.31
N ASP A 137 -7.12 14.27 19.17
CA ASP A 137 -8.11 15.02 18.40
C ASP A 137 -8.03 14.65 16.90
N GLN A 138 -6.81 14.49 16.37
CA GLN A 138 -6.58 14.02 15.01
C GLN A 138 -7.04 12.58 14.82
N GLU A 139 -6.80 11.71 15.81
CA GLU A 139 -7.26 10.33 15.78
C GLU A 139 -8.80 10.25 15.83
N ASP A 140 -9.42 11.04 16.69
CA ASP A 140 -10.88 11.11 16.82
C ASP A 140 -11.53 11.62 15.53
N GLU A 141 -10.94 12.63 14.90
CA GLU A 141 -11.38 13.16 13.61
C GLU A 141 -11.37 12.07 12.52
N LEU A 142 -10.26 11.33 12.42
CA LEU A 142 -10.12 10.25 11.44
C LEU A 142 -11.11 9.12 11.71
N VAL A 143 -11.19 8.64 12.94
CA VAL A 143 -12.07 7.53 13.34
C VAL A 143 -13.54 7.91 13.16
N SER A 144 -13.95 9.12 13.57
CA SER A 144 -15.32 9.60 13.39
C SER A 144 -15.71 9.67 11.93
N PHE A 145 -14.88 10.31 11.10
CA PHE A 145 -15.13 10.38 9.65
C PHE A 145 -15.29 9.00 9.02
N LEU A 146 -14.37 8.08 9.28
CA LEU A 146 -14.43 6.73 8.71
C LEU A 146 -15.64 5.93 9.19
N SER A 147 -16.07 6.14 10.43
CA SER A 147 -17.28 5.53 10.99
C SER A 147 -18.53 6.05 10.27
N ASP A 148 -18.60 7.35 10.02
CA ASP A 148 -19.71 7.98 9.29
C ASP A 148 -19.77 7.51 7.81
N GLN A 149 -18.62 7.17 7.21
CA GLN A 149 -18.55 6.68 5.83
C GLN A 149 -18.71 5.16 5.68
N MET A 150 -18.96 4.43 6.76
CA MET A 150 -19.01 2.96 6.76
C MET A 150 -19.94 2.39 5.69
N ASP A 151 -21.15 2.91 5.56
CA ASP A 151 -22.13 2.38 4.61
C ASP A 151 -21.73 2.68 3.16
N VAL A 152 -21.11 3.84 2.91
CA VAL A 152 -20.56 4.21 1.60
C VAL A 152 -19.43 3.25 1.24
N LEU A 153 -18.47 3.04 2.13
CA LEU A 153 -17.34 2.14 1.90
C LEU A 153 -17.79 0.70 1.63
N LYS A 154 -18.77 0.20 2.39
CA LYS A 154 -19.36 -1.13 2.16
C LYS A 154 -20.03 -1.22 0.80
N LYS A 155 -20.83 -0.22 0.41
CA LYS A 155 -21.49 -0.16 -0.90
C LYS A 155 -20.49 -0.15 -2.05
N LEU A 156 -19.39 0.57 -1.90
CA LEU A 156 -18.30 0.61 -2.88
C LEU A 156 -17.45 -0.68 -2.88
N GLY A 157 -17.54 -1.50 -1.85
CA GLY A 157 -16.72 -2.69 -1.68
C GLY A 157 -15.25 -2.38 -1.38
N ILE A 158 -14.97 -1.20 -0.79
CA ILE A 158 -13.63 -0.71 -0.47
C ILE A 158 -13.32 -0.96 1.00
N LYS A 159 -12.19 -1.57 1.28
CA LYS A 159 -11.60 -1.66 2.62
C LYS A 159 -10.52 -0.60 2.79
N ILE A 160 -10.47 0.02 3.94
CA ILE A 160 -9.39 0.96 4.29
C ILE A 160 -8.39 0.23 5.16
N ILE A 161 -7.13 0.30 4.78
CA ILE A 161 -6.03 -0.32 5.51
C ILE A 161 -4.96 0.74 5.82
N PHE A 162 -4.39 0.67 7.01
CA PHE A 162 -3.47 1.69 7.51
C PHE A 162 -2.04 1.18 7.50
N GLU A 163 -1.14 1.99 6.95
CA GLU A 163 0.29 1.89 7.19
C GLU A 163 0.63 2.91 8.28
N SER A 164 1.34 2.54 9.33
CA SER A 164 1.52 3.42 10.49
C SER A 164 2.90 3.26 11.12
N ASP A 165 3.39 4.34 11.73
CA ASP A 165 4.58 4.38 12.57
C ASP A 165 4.27 4.29 14.08
N PHE A 166 3.02 4.02 14.42
CA PHE A 166 2.65 3.77 15.81
C PHE A 166 3.39 2.55 16.39
N PRO A 167 3.87 2.65 17.64
CA PRO A 167 4.28 1.45 18.38
C PRO A 167 3.18 0.38 18.39
N PRO A 168 3.54 -0.92 18.45
CA PRO A 168 2.57 -2.02 18.28
C PRO A 168 1.31 -1.91 19.15
N SER A 169 1.45 -1.57 20.43
CA SER A 169 0.33 -1.40 21.35
C SER A 169 -0.58 -0.22 20.98
N ASN A 170 0.00 0.87 20.46
CA ASN A 170 -0.76 2.04 20.03
C ASN A 170 -1.53 1.74 18.74
N LEU A 171 -0.92 1.04 17.79
CA LEU A 171 -1.59 0.61 16.57
C LEU A 171 -2.73 -0.36 16.88
N GLN A 172 -2.52 -1.30 17.79
CA GLN A 172 -3.59 -2.19 18.29
C GLN A 172 -4.75 -1.40 18.90
N ARG A 173 -4.46 -0.44 19.77
CA ARG A 173 -5.47 0.44 20.37
C ARG A 173 -6.25 1.20 19.29
N PHE A 174 -5.55 1.82 18.34
CA PHE A 174 -6.15 2.58 17.24
C PHE A 174 -7.07 1.70 16.38
N ILE A 175 -6.54 0.58 15.85
CA ILE A 175 -7.32 -0.25 14.93
C ILE A 175 -8.51 -0.93 15.59
N ASN A 176 -8.48 -1.15 16.90
CA ASN A 176 -9.61 -1.69 17.65
C ASN A 176 -10.77 -0.71 17.81
N ARG A 177 -10.59 0.56 17.52
CA ARG A 177 -11.68 1.56 17.43
C ARG A 177 -12.51 1.41 16.14
N LEU A 178 -12.02 0.65 15.16
CA LEU A 178 -12.60 0.51 13.84
C LEU A 178 -13.06 -0.95 13.59
N PRO A 179 -14.24 -1.15 12.95
CA PRO A 179 -14.80 -2.47 12.71
C PRO A 179 -13.89 -3.42 11.94
N VAL A 180 -13.78 -4.66 12.42
CA VAL A 180 -13.06 -5.75 11.76
C VAL A 180 -13.68 -6.03 10.39
N GLY A 181 -12.84 -6.40 9.43
CA GLY A 181 -13.26 -6.78 8.08
C GLY A 181 -13.44 -5.62 7.11
N GLN A 182 -13.76 -4.41 7.61
CA GLN A 182 -13.83 -3.18 6.82
C GLN A 182 -12.53 -2.38 6.91
N PHE A 183 -11.87 -2.42 8.07
CA PHE A 183 -10.62 -1.73 8.35
C PHE A 183 -9.53 -2.72 8.77
N GLY A 184 -8.31 -2.52 8.32
CA GLY A 184 -7.18 -3.38 8.61
C GLY A 184 -5.85 -2.65 8.58
N ILE A 185 -4.79 -3.43 8.54
CA ILE A 185 -3.42 -2.96 8.53
C ILE A 185 -2.77 -3.35 7.20
N ASN A 186 -2.08 -2.41 6.60
CA ASN A 186 -1.03 -2.64 5.63
C ASN A 186 0.29 -2.77 6.38
N TYR A 187 0.81 -3.98 6.49
CA TYR A 187 2.06 -4.21 7.19
C TYR A 187 3.24 -3.94 6.26
N ASP A 188 3.97 -2.85 6.49
CA ASP A 188 5.19 -2.53 5.75
C ASP A 188 6.42 -3.04 6.50
N ILE A 189 7.03 -4.12 5.97
CA ILE A 189 8.18 -4.80 6.57
C ILE A 189 9.35 -3.83 6.75
N GLY A 190 9.60 -2.97 5.77
CA GLY A 190 10.72 -2.03 5.80
C GLY A 190 10.51 -0.89 6.79
N ASN A 191 9.28 -0.36 6.88
CA ASN A 191 8.97 0.70 7.84
C ASN A 191 9.07 0.18 9.27
N SER A 192 8.55 -1.03 9.55
CA SER A 192 8.71 -1.73 10.82
C SER A 192 10.19 -1.90 11.19
N ALA A 193 11.00 -2.41 10.26
CA ALA A 193 12.43 -2.60 10.46
C ALA A 193 13.17 -1.27 10.72
N ALA A 194 12.81 -0.20 10.01
CA ALA A 194 13.41 1.12 10.20
C ALA A 194 13.05 1.74 11.56
N LEU A 195 11.91 1.39 12.13
CA LEU A 195 11.48 1.80 13.47
C LEU A 195 12.04 0.88 14.57
N GLY A 196 12.64 -0.26 14.20
CA GLY A 196 13.21 -1.22 15.13
C GLY A 196 12.17 -2.02 15.91
N PHE A 197 10.96 -2.20 15.36
CA PHE A 197 9.92 -3.00 15.98
C PHE A 197 10.22 -4.50 15.83
N ASP A 198 9.79 -5.29 16.82
CA ASP A 198 9.93 -6.74 16.77
C ASP A 198 8.68 -7.35 16.10
N PRO A 199 8.83 -8.11 14.99
CA PRO A 199 7.70 -8.75 14.32
C PRO A 199 6.82 -9.61 15.24
N VAL A 200 7.39 -10.31 16.23
CA VAL A 200 6.59 -11.12 17.18
C VAL A 200 5.67 -10.23 18.02
N GLU A 201 6.17 -9.09 18.49
CA GLU A 201 5.36 -8.11 19.23
C GLU A 201 4.27 -7.51 18.35
N GLU A 202 4.62 -7.11 17.12
CA GLU A 202 3.68 -6.52 16.16
C GLU A 202 2.56 -7.49 15.79
N PHE A 203 2.88 -8.73 15.40
CA PHE A 203 1.89 -9.72 15.03
C PHE A 203 1.07 -10.20 16.23
N GLY A 204 1.67 -10.27 17.43
CA GLY A 204 0.94 -10.50 18.67
C GLY A 204 -0.09 -9.41 18.99
N ALA A 205 0.22 -8.16 18.66
CA ALA A 205 -0.65 -7.01 18.92
C ALA A 205 -1.78 -6.89 17.87
N TYR A 206 -1.45 -6.92 16.58
CA TYR A 206 -2.42 -6.61 15.51
C TYR A 206 -2.38 -7.54 14.30
N GLY A 207 -1.68 -8.67 14.36
CA GLY A 207 -1.53 -9.60 13.24
C GLY A 207 -2.86 -10.06 12.63
N SER A 208 -3.88 -10.29 13.44
CA SER A 208 -5.25 -10.64 12.98
C SER A 208 -5.94 -9.57 12.14
N ARG A 209 -5.39 -8.35 12.09
CA ARG A 209 -5.90 -7.21 11.33
C ARG A 209 -5.09 -6.95 10.05
N VAL A 210 -4.00 -7.68 9.80
CA VAL A 210 -3.17 -7.53 8.59
C VAL A 210 -3.94 -8.01 7.37
N MET A 211 -4.11 -7.15 6.38
CA MET A 211 -4.85 -7.42 5.15
C MET A 211 -3.99 -7.32 3.89
N ASN A 212 -2.90 -6.58 3.95
CA ASN A 212 -1.91 -6.40 2.88
C ASN A 212 -0.52 -6.31 3.49
N VAL A 213 0.50 -6.70 2.73
CA VAL A 213 1.90 -6.65 3.15
C VAL A 213 2.72 -5.93 2.08
N HIS A 214 3.46 -4.90 2.48
CA HIS A 214 4.51 -4.30 1.67
C HIS A 214 5.84 -4.98 1.96
N VAL A 215 6.39 -5.62 0.93
CA VAL A 215 7.72 -6.23 0.99
C VAL A 215 8.74 -5.16 0.64
N LYS A 216 9.52 -4.76 1.62
CA LYS A 216 10.47 -3.65 1.57
C LYS A 216 11.57 -3.89 2.59
N ASP A 217 12.73 -3.35 2.34
CA ASP A 217 13.82 -3.34 3.32
C ASP A 217 14.32 -1.92 3.55
N ARG A 218 14.64 -1.61 4.78
CA ARG A 218 15.18 -0.32 5.19
C ARG A 218 16.25 -0.50 6.24
N ILE A 219 17.18 0.44 6.26
CA ILE A 219 18.16 0.58 7.36
C ILE A 219 17.44 1.15 8.59
N LEU A 220 17.82 0.71 9.78
CA LEU A 220 17.30 1.24 11.05
C LEU A 220 17.46 2.77 11.11
N GLY A 221 16.36 3.48 11.29
CA GLY A 221 16.29 4.94 11.22
C GLY A 221 16.64 5.54 9.86
N GLY A 222 16.77 4.71 8.80
CA GLY A 222 17.27 5.13 7.49
C GLY A 222 16.28 4.92 6.34
N THR A 223 16.84 4.91 5.13
CA THR A 223 16.09 4.84 3.88
C THR A 223 15.90 3.42 3.37
N THR A 224 15.10 3.27 2.31
CA THR A 224 14.90 2.01 1.57
C THR A 224 16.19 1.57 0.88
N VAL A 225 16.49 0.28 1.00
CA VAL A 225 17.66 -0.37 0.42
C VAL A 225 17.23 -1.64 -0.33
N PRO A 226 18.09 -2.25 -1.16
CA PRO A 226 17.84 -3.56 -1.74
C PRO A 226 17.45 -4.60 -0.68
N LEU A 227 16.54 -5.53 -1.03
CA LEU A 227 16.10 -6.57 -0.09
C LEU A 227 17.30 -7.36 0.45
N THR A 228 17.31 -7.62 1.75
CA THR A 228 18.38 -8.24 2.54
C THR A 228 19.62 -7.37 2.81
N SER A 229 19.58 -6.10 2.42
CA SER A 229 20.68 -5.15 2.69
C SER A 229 20.38 -4.22 3.88
N GLY A 230 19.17 -4.28 4.42
CA GLY A 230 18.71 -3.47 5.55
C GLY A 230 18.56 -4.26 6.84
N ASN A 231 17.61 -3.86 7.65
CA ASN A 231 17.36 -4.42 8.98
C ASN A 231 16.10 -5.28 9.07
N ALA A 232 15.42 -5.55 7.94
CA ALA A 232 14.23 -6.40 7.95
C ALA A 232 14.60 -7.87 8.22
N ASP A 233 14.00 -8.47 9.25
CA ASP A 233 14.09 -9.90 9.52
C ASP A 233 13.00 -10.65 8.76
N PHE A 234 13.22 -10.84 7.45
CA PHE A 234 12.25 -11.53 6.58
C PHE A 234 11.88 -12.92 7.09
N LYS A 235 12.84 -13.66 7.63
CA LYS A 235 12.59 -14.99 8.16
C LYS A 235 11.58 -14.95 9.32
N LYS A 236 11.75 -14.04 10.26
CA LYS A 236 10.85 -13.87 11.40
C LYS A 236 9.47 -13.36 10.94
N VAL A 237 9.44 -12.35 10.05
CA VAL A 237 8.18 -11.80 9.50
C VAL A 237 7.37 -12.86 8.79
N PHE A 238 7.97 -13.64 7.90
CA PHE A 238 7.24 -14.68 7.16
C PHE A 238 6.78 -15.83 8.07
N ALA A 239 7.54 -16.17 9.11
CA ALA A 239 7.08 -17.11 10.14
C ALA A 239 5.83 -16.59 10.88
N GLU A 240 5.80 -15.30 11.25
CA GLU A 240 4.61 -14.72 11.89
C GLU A 240 3.41 -14.63 10.92
N LEU A 241 3.63 -14.31 9.64
CA LEU A 241 2.58 -14.37 8.62
C LEU A 241 2.00 -15.78 8.45
N ALA A 242 2.85 -16.82 8.49
CA ALA A 242 2.40 -18.20 8.48
C ALA A 242 1.62 -18.56 9.76
N ASN A 243 2.07 -18.13 10.94
CA ASN A 243 1.42 -18.36 12.22
C ASN A 243 -0.02 -17.84 12.26
N ILE A 244 -0.27 -16.67 11.64
CA ILE A 244 -1.63 -16.11 11.52
C ILE A 244 -2.41 -16.63 10.31
N ASN A 245 -1.85 -17.59 9.55
CA ASN A 245 -2.43 -18.14 8.32
C ASN A 245 -2.80 -17.03 7.32
N TYR A 246 -1.88 -16.09 7.07
CA TYR A 246 -2.08 -14.98 6.18
C TYR A 246 -2.39 -15.42 4.74
N GLN A 247 -3.47 -14.87 4.15
CA GLN A 247 -3.95 -15.21 2.81
C GLN A 247 -4.07 -13.98 1.90
N GLY A 248 -3.50 -12.87 2.31
CA GLY A 248 -3.52 -11.61 1.54
C GLY A 248 -2.43 -11.53 0.48
N ASN A 249 -2.19 -10.32 0.00
CA ASN A 249 -1.20 -10.06 -1.04
C ASN A 249 0.12 -9.55 -0.44
N TYR A 250 1.19 -9.78 -1.20
CA TYR A 250 2.53 -9.26 -0.93
C TYR A 250 2.89 -8.28 -2.05
N ILE A 251 3.00 -7.01 -1.74
CA ILE A 251 3.30 -5.95 -2.71
C ILE A 251 4.76 -5.53 -2.59
N LEU A 252 5.51 -5.73 -3.65
CA LEU A 252 6.92 -5.35 -3.69
C LEU A 252 7.05 -3.83 -3.79
N GLN A 253 7.30 -3.17 -2.67
CA GLN A 253 7.63 -1.74 -2.56
C GLN A 253 9.16 -1.56 -2.39
N THR A 254 9.91 -2.23 -3.20
CA THR A 254 11.36 -2.40 -3.08
C THR A 254 12.16 -1.23 -3.65
N ALA A 255 13.45 -1.16 -3.33
CA ALA A 255 14.39 -0.32 -4.06
C ALA A 255 14.43 -0.72 -5.54
N ARG A 256 14.63 0.27 -6.41
CA ARG A 256 14.85 0.06 -7.85
C ARG A 256 16.28 -0.40 -8.14
N ALA A 257 16.51 -0.88 -9.35
CA ALA A 257 17.86 -1.14 -9.83
C ALA A 257 18.62 0.18 -10.08
N ASP A 258 19.93 0.15 -9.89
CA ASP A 258 20.81 1.31 -10.13
C ASP A 258 21.14 1.48 -11.64
N ASP A 259 20.94 0.43 -12.44
CA ASP A 259 21.34 0.30 -13.84
C ASP A 259 20.15 0.20 -14.82
N ALA A 260 18.98 0.72 -14.43
CA ALA A 260 17.72 0.58 -15.17
C ALA A 260 17.22 -0.86 -15.38
N GLY A 261 17.87 -1.85 -14.78
CA GLY A 261 17.45 -3.27 -14.80
C GLY A 261 16.26 -3.58 -13.90
N HIS A 262 15.29 -2.65 -13.77
CA HIS A 262 14.18 -2.70 -12.80
C HIS A 262 13.37 -3.99 -12.90
N ALA A 263 13.04 -4.44 -14.11
CA ALA A 263 12.28 -5.67 -14.33
C ALA A 263 12.98 -6.92 -13.81
N ALA A 264 14.29 -7.05 -14.08
CA ALA A 264 15.08 -8.19 -13.62
C ALA A 264 15.23 -8.20 -12.09
N VAL A 265 15.43 -7.03 -11.48
CA VAL A 265 15.53 -6.88 -10.03
C VAL A 265 14.19 -7.20 -9.36
N LEU A 266 13.09 -6.72 -9.92
CA LEU A 266 11.75 -6.99 -9.38
C LEU A 266 11.39 -8.48 -9.47
N ALA A 267 11.71 -9.15 -10.60
CA ALA A 267 11.52 -10.59 -10.76
C ALA A 267 12.33 -11.38 -9.72
N ARG A 268 13.59 -11.00 -9.48
CA ARG A 268 14.42 -11.61 -8.42
C ARG A 268 13.79 -11.43 -7.03
N TYR A 269 13.27 -10.25 -6.72
CA TYR A 269 12.62 -9.98 -5.43
C TYR A 269 11.32 -10.77 -5.25
N ARG A 270 10.56 -11.00 -6.34
CA ARG A 270 9.42 -11.94 -6.32
C ARG A 270 9.87 -13.34 -5.93
N ASP A 271 10.91 -13.85 -6.59
CA ASP A 271 11.40 -15.20 -6.35
C ASP A 271 11.92 -15.35 -4.90
N MET A 272 12.63 -14.36 -4.37
CA MET A 272 13.03 -14.33 -2.95
C MET A 272 11.81 -14.34 -2.01
N THR A 273 10.76 -13.60 -2.34
CA THR A 273 9.52 -13.57 -1.55
C THR A 273 8.84 -14.94 -1.54
N ILE A 274 8.80 -15.62 -2.68
CA ILE A 274 8.29 -17.01 -2.79
C ILE A 274 9.09 -17.95 -1.90
N ASP A 275 10.42 -17.84 -1.94
CA ASP A 275 11.29 -18.67 -1.11
C ASP A 275 11.01 -18.48 0.39
N TRP A 276 10.83 -17.25 0.84
CA TRP A 276 10.45 -16.97 2.25
C TRP A 276 9.07 -17.53 2.61
N MET A 277 8.09 -17.41 1.73
CA MET A 277 6.74 -18.00 1.94
C MET A 277 6.77 -19.52 2.07
N HIS A 278 7.68 -20.18 1.35
CA HIS A 278 7.80 -21.64 1.41
C HIS A 278 8.65 -22.13 2.59
N ALA A 279 9.54 -21.28 3.12
CA ALA A 279 10.40 -21.61 4.24
C ALA A 279 9.74 -21.38 5.62
N ALA A 280 8.61 -20.69 5.65
CA ALA A 280 7.81 -20.40 6.83
C ALA A 280 6.74 -21.49 7.05
#